data_d72bf2b2d5bb660e92da8ffc64e9ea0a
#
_entry.id   d72bf2b2d5bb660e92da8ffc64e9ea0a
#
_cell.length_a   1.000
_cell.length_b   1.000
_cell.length_c   1.000
_cell.angle_alpha   90.00
_cell.angle_beta   90.00
_cell.angle_gamma   90.00
#
_symmetry.space_group_name_H-M   'P 1'
#
loop_
_entity.id
_entity.type
_entity.pdbx_description
1 polymer ?
#
loop_
_entity_poly.entity_id
_entity_poly.type
_entity_poly.pdbx_seq_one_letter_code
_entity_poly.pdbx_strand_id
1 'polypeptide(L)'
;TLRDFLTLFAINRGVSRKLPIQKPLRRMAKRLKSLWQRNTLVQSQRNVAHHYDLSNELYSLFLDSGMNYSCAYFRSPADTLEEAQQNKLRHIAAKLDLKPGQRVLDIGCGWGGMAIHLARHHGVKVTGITLSEKQASLARQRVRDAGVADKVAILLEDYRDTAASGRRFDRIVSVGMF
;
A
#
# COMPACT_ATOMS: atom_id res chain seq x y z
N THR A 1 -6.45 -15.14 -29.30
CA THR A 1 -5.36 -14.54 -28.51
C THR A 1 -5.79 -14.38 -27.05
N LEU A 2 -4.84 -14.16 -26.11
CA LEU A 2 -5.14 -13.86 -24.69
C LEU A 2 -6.07 -12.64 -24.57
N ARG A 3 -5.89 -11.65 -25.42
CA ARG A 3 -6.75 -10.46 -25.49
C ARG A 3 -8.20 -10.83 -25.80
N ASP A 4 -8.43 -11.71 -26.77
CA ASP A 4 -9.78 -12.12 -27.19
C ASP A 4 -10.47 -12.91 -26.08
N PHE A 5 -9.72 -13.77 -25.37
CA PHE A 5 -10.20 -14.49 -24.20
C PHE A 5 -10.62 -13.54 -23.07
N LEU A 6 -9.79 -12.57 -22.73
CA LEU A 6 -10.09 -11.56 -21.70
C LEU A 6 -11.28 -10.67 -22.10
N THR A 7 -11.40 -10.32 -23.37
CA THR A 7 -12.52 -9.55 -23.91
C THR A 7 -13.82 -10.35 -23.83
N LEU A 8 -13.81 -11.63 -24.24
CA LEU A 8 -14.95 -12.53 -24.10
C LEU A 8 -15.40 -12.66 -22.65
N PHE A 9 -14.45 -12.84 -21.72
CA PHE A 9 -14.73 -12.90 -20.28
C PHE A 9 -15.32 -11.61 -19.74
N ALA A 10 -14.79 -10.45 -20.13
CA ALA A 10 -15.25 -9.13 -19.69
C ALA A 10 -16.70 -8.85 -20.18
N ILE A 11 -17.00 -9.15 -21.45
CA ILE A 11 -18.33 -8.97 -22.05
C ILE A 11 -19.36 -9.86 -21.32
N ASN A 12 -19.02 -11.13 -21.05
CA ASN A 12 -19.95 -12.08 -20.44
C ASN A 12 -20.09 -11.91 -18.91
N ARG A 13 -19.21 -11.16 -18.25
CA ARG A 13 -19.29 -10.91 -16.80
C ARG A 13 -20.59 -10.22 -16.36
N GLY A 14 -21.18 -9.40 -17.24
CA GLY A 14 -22.47 -8.74 -16.99
C GLY A 14 -23.68 -9.69 -17.08
N VAL A 15 -23.64 -10.69 -17.93
CA VAL A 15 -24.72 -11.65 -18.16
C VAL A 15 -24.83 -12.62 -17.00
N SER A 16 -23.74 -13.14 -16.49
CA SER A 16 -23.72 -14.08 -15.35
C SER A 16 -24.22 -13.46 -14.03
N ARG A 17 -24.29 -12.13 -13.93
CA ARG A 17 -24.82 -11.42 -12.75
C ARG A 17 -26.35 -11.35 -12.70
N LYS A 18 -27.06 -11.65 -13.80
CA LYS A 18 -28.51 -11.42 -13.94
C LYS A 18 -29.38 -12.64 -13.61
N LEU A 19 -28.81 -13.81 -13.29
CA LEU A 19 -29.59 -14.99 -12.94
C LEU A 19 -30.15 -14.88 -11.52
N PRO A 20 -31.52 -14.81 -11.36
CA PRO A 20 -32.15 -14.55 -10.07
C PRO A 20 -31.95 -15.67 -9.04
N ILE A 21 -31.77 -16.91 -9.50
CA ILE A 21 -31.59 -18.11 -8.65
C ILE A 21 -30.29 -18.06 -7.83
N GLN A 22 -29.28 -17.26 -8.25
CA GLN A 22 -27.99 -17.19 -7.56
C GLN A 22 -27.97 -16.21 -6.38
N LYS A 23 -29.00 -15.38 -6.21
CA LYS A 23 -29.00 -14.34 -5.16
C LYS A 23 -28.99 -14.89 -3.73
N PRO A 24 -29.84 -15.88 -3.35
CA PRO A 24 -29.83 -16.41 -1.99
C PRO A 24 -28.58 -17.24 -1.68
N LEU A 25 -28.13 -18.10 -2.63
CA LEU A 25 -26.88 -18.84 -2.49
C LEU A 25 -25.65 -17.92 -2.35
N ARG A 26 -25.60 -16.83 -3.12
CA ARG A 26 -24.52 -15.84 -3.01
C ARG A 26 -24.55 -15.10 -1.66
N ARG A 27 -25.72 -14.78 -1.11
CA ARG A 27 -25.83 -14.17 0.22
C ARG A 27 -25.34 -15.12 1.31
N MET A 28 -25.71 -16.39 1.24
CA MET A 28 -25.25 -17.42 2.17
C MET A 28 -23.76 -17.69 2.03
N ALA A 29 -23.25 -17.85 0.80
CA ALA A 29 -21.84 -17.98 0.52
C ALA A 29 -21.03 -16.75 0.96
N LYS A 30 -21.57 -15.52 0.81
CA LYS A 30 -20.93 -14.29 1.28
C LYS A 30 -20.87 -14.24 2.81
N ARG A 31 -21.92 -14.70 3.53
CA ARG A 31 -21.90 -14.80 5.00
C ARG A 31 -20.92 -15.86 5.50
N LEU A 32 -20.92 -17.06 4.88
CA LEU A 32 -19.96 -18.11 5.20
C LEU A 32 -18.53 -17.66 4.87
N LYS A 33 -18.32 -17.00 3.73
CA LYS A 33 -17.01 -16.46 3.32
C LYS A 33 -16.52 -15.39 4.30
N SER A 34 -17.41 -14.54 4.85
CA SER A 34 -17.00 -13.54 5.86
C SER A 34 -16.57 -14.16 7.19
N LEU A 35 -17.14 -15.31 7.55
CA LEU A 35 -16.70 -16.07 8.73
C LEU A 35 -15.36 -16.78 8.50
N TRP A 36 -15.10 -17.24 7.28
CA TRP A 36 -13.85 -17.91 6.90
C TRP A 36 -12.74 -16.89 6.57
N GLN A 37 -13.08 -15.67 6.19
CA GLN A 37 -12.13 -14.58 5.88
C GLN A 37 -11.80 -13.72 7.11
N ARG A 38 -11.87 -14.27 8.34
CA ARG A 38 -11.25 -13.61 9.48
C ARG A 38 -9.76 -13.53 9.22
N ASN A 39 -9.31 -12.34 8.82
CA ASN A 39 -7.91 -12.05 8.57
C ASN A 39 -7.16 -12.01 9.91
N THR A 40 -6.79 -13.20 10.43
CA THR A 40 -5.99 -13.30 11.65
C THR A 40 -4.59 -12.73 11.38
N LEU A 41 -3.87 -12.35 12.44
CA LEU A 41 -2.49 -11.84 12.33
C LEU A 41 -1.61 -12.77 11.50
N VAL A 42 -1.68 -14.09 11.76
CA VAL A 42 -0.91 -15.11 11.03
C VAL A 42 -1.32 -15.19 9.57
N GLN A 43 -2.63 -15.08 9.27
CA GLN A 43 -3.12 -15.11 7.89
C GLN A 43 -2.71 -13.84 7.12
N SER A 44 -2.73 -12.67 7.77
CA SER A 44 -2.26 -11.41 7.18
C SER A 44 -0.79 -11.50 6.81
N GLN A 45 0.06 -12.00 7.71
CA GLN A 45 1.49 -12.17 7.45
C GLN A 45 1.74 -13.15 6.29
N ARG A 46 1.04 -14.29 6.25
CA ARG A 46 1.16 -15.27 5.15
C ARG A 46 0.68 -14.70 3.81
N ASN A 47 -0.44 -13.97 3.79
CA ASN A 47 -0.96 -13.37 2.57
C ASN A 47 -0.01 -12.30 2.02
N VAL A 48 0.55 -11.47 2.89
CA VAL A 48 1.54 -10.46 2.49
C VAL A 48 2.84 -11.12 2.03
N ALA A 49 3.36 -12.11 2.76
CA ALA A 49 4.54 -12.85 2.34
C ALA A 49 4.35 -13.47 0.95
N HIS A 50 3.22 -14.14 0.69
CA HIS A 50 2.93 -14.76 -0.60
C HIS A 50 2.84 -13.74 -1.76
N HIS A 51 2.32 -12.53 -1.51
CA HIS A 51 2.23 -11.50 -2.54
C HIS A 51 3.56 -10.78 -2.79
N TYR A 52 4.44 -10.68 -1.79
CA TYR A 52 5.70 -9.94 -1.86
C TYR A 52 6.95 -10.84 -1.79
N ASP A 53 6.79 -12.18 -1.91
CA ASP A 53 7.90 -13.14 -2.04
C ASP A 53 8.64 -13.04 -3.37
N LEU A 54 8.08 -12.30 -4.33
CA LEU A 54 8.82 -11.85 -5.51
C LEU A 54 10.00 -10.98 -5.07
N SER A 55 11.12 -11.10 -5.76
CA SER A 55 12.33 -10.39 -5.35
C SER A 55 12.21 -8.86 -5.55
N ASN A 56 12.92 -8.09 -4.73
CA ASN A 56 12.99 -6.63 -4.88
C ASN A 56 13.50 -6.24 -6.28
N GLU A 57 14.38 -7.07 -6.87
CA GLU A 57 14.91 -6.88 -8.22
C GLU A 57 13.80 -6.91 -9.26
N LEU A 58 12.85 -7.83 -9.15
CA LEU A 58 11.71 -7.87 -10.07
C LEU A 58 10.87 -6.57 -9.99
N TYR A 59 10.59 -6.09 -8.79
CA TYR A 59 9.84 -4.85 -8.61
C TYR A 59 10.59 -3.63 -9.15
N SER A 60 11.92 -3.59 -9.03
CA SER A 60 12.74 -2.50 -9.57
C SER A 60 12.72 -2.40 -11.10
N LEU A 61 12.33 -3.47 -11.81
CA LEU A 61 12.25 -3.46 -13.27
C LEU A 61 11.07 -2.65 -13.82
N PHE A 62 10.02 -2.44 -13.06
CA PHE A 62 8.79 -1.80 -13.55
C PHE A 62 8.24 -0.70 -12.65
N LEU A 63 8.73 -0.56 -11.42
CA LEU A 63 8.36 0.55 -10.55
C LEU A 63 9.23 1.77 -10.79
N ASP A 64 8.75 2.93 -10.33
CA ASP A 64 9.53 4.16 -10.25
C ASP A 64 10.73 4.01 -9.29
N SER A 65 11.68 4.92 -9.35
CA SER A 65 12.85 4.94 -8.45
C SER A 65 12.47 5.03 -6.96
N GLY A 66 11.29 5.57 -6.67
CA GLY A 66 10.69 5.60 -5.33
C GLY A 66 10.13 4.26 -4.87
N MET A 67 10.08 3.23 -5.72
CA MET A 67 9.48 1.92 -5.43
C MET A 67 8.03 2.06 -4.94
N ASN A 68 7.22 2.90 -5.59
CA ASN A 68 5.83 3.12 -5.22
C ASN A 68 4.92 2.10 -5.93
N TYR A 69 4.51 1.05 -5.22
CA TYR A 69 3.63 0.00 -5.74
C TYR A 69 2.15 0.32 -5.53
N SER A 70 1.73 1.46 -6.07
CA SER A 70 0.33 1.89 -6.10
C SER A 70 0.11 2.81 -7.30
N CYS A 71 -1.16 3.03 -7.71
CA CYS A 71 -1.49 3.83 -8.88
C CYS A 71 -0.82 5.21 -8.81
N ALA A 72 -0.18 5.62 -9.90
CA ALA A 72 0.40 6.94 -10.05
C ALA A 72 -0.67 8.00 -10.36
N TYR A 73 -0.38 9.27 -10.11
CA TYR A 73 -1.27 10.40 -10.39
C TYR A 73 -0.73 11.21 -11.56
N PHE A 74 -1.16 10.85 -12.75
CA PHE A 74 -0.84 11.55 -13.98
C PHE A 74 -1.66 12.86 -14.06
N ARG A 75 -0.99 13.99 -14.08
CA ARG A 75 -1.61 15.32 -14.28
C ARG A 75 -1.71 15.65 -15.77
N SER A 76 -0.84 15.06 -16.56
CA SER A 76 -0.77 15.18 -18.01
C SER A 76 -0.51 13.81 -18.64
N PRO A 77 -1.03 13.54 -19.85
CA PRO A 77 -0.64 12.35 -20.61
C PRO A 77 0.87 12.27 -20.95
N ALA A 78 1.58 13.39 -20.84
CA ALA A 78 3.02 13.47 -21.08
C ALA A 78 3.87 13.19 -19.83
N ASP A 79 3.25 13.06 -18.63
CA ASP A 79 3.99 12.77 -17.41
C ASP A 79 4.67 11.40 -17.53
N THR A 80 5.93 11.33 -17.11
CA THR A 80 6.63 10.07 -16.88
C THR A 80 6.07 9.36 -15.63
N LEU A 81 6.39 8.08 -15.46
CA LEU A 81 5.99 7.34 -14.25
C LEU A 81 6.54 8.01 -12.99
N GLU A 82 7.80 8.43 -13.01
CA GLU A 82 8.46 9.15 -11.91
C GLU A 82 7.70 10.43 -11.55
N GLU A 83 7.38 11.25 -12.51
CA GLU A 83 6.64 12.51 -12.29
C GLU A 83 5.24 12.23 -11.74
N ALA A 84 4.55 11.25 -12.29
CA ALA A 84 3.20 10.88 -11.83
C ALA A 84 3.22 10.30 -10.41
N GLN A 85 4.24 9.53 -10.04
CA GLN A 85 4.41 9.05 -8.67
C GLN A 85 4.76 10.19 -7.71
N GLN A 86 5.62 11.12 -8.09
CA GLN A 86 5.89 12.33 -7.30
C GLN A 86 4.64 13.20 -7.14
N ASN A 87 3.84 13.34 -8.19
CA ASN A 87 2.55 14.04 -8.13
C ASN A 87 1.59 13.37 -7.13
N LYS A 88 1.54 12.05 -7.10
CA LYS A 88 0.78 11.29 -6.09
C LYS A 88 1.24 11.59 -4.67
N LEU A 89 2.55 11.53 -4.40
CA LEU A 89 3.10 11.78 -3.07
C LEU A 89 2.78 13.20 -2.60
N ARG A 90 2.98 14.22 -3.46
CA ARG A 90 2.60 15.61 -3.17
C ARG A 90 1.11 15.78 -2.91
N HIS A 91 0.27 15.15 -3.72
CA HIS A 91 -1.18 15.21 -3.58
C HIS A 91 -1.68 14.63 -2.25
N ILE A 92 -1.11 13.49 -1.83
CA ILE A 92 -1.42 12.89 -0.53
C ILE A 92 -0.91 13.75 0.62
N ALA A 93 0.33 14.26 0.53
CA ALA A 93 0.90 15.14 1.53
C ALA A 93 0.07 16.41 1.74
N ALA A 94 -0.44 17.00 0.66
CA ALA A 94 -1.34 18.17 0.73
C ALA A 94 -2.65 17.88 1.49
N LYS A 95 -3.20 16.65 1.32
CA LYS A 95 -4.41 16.22 2.06
C LYS A 95 -4.15 16.00 3.55
N LEU A 96 -2.94 15.67 3.93
CA LEU A 96 -2.58 15.43 5.33
C LEU A 96 -2.45 16.73 6.14
N ASP A 97 -2.36 17.89 5.48
CA ASP A 97 -2.19 19.20 6.13
C ASP A 97 -1.10 19.16 7.21
N LEU A 98 0.12 18.83 6.78
CA LEU A 98 1.24 18.53 7.67
C LEU A 98 1.88 19.82 8.22
N LYS A 99 2.27 19.73 9.49
CA LYS A 99 3.08 20.76 10.16
C LYS A 99 4.42 20.16 10.61
N PRO A 100 5.53 20.90 10.53
CA PRO A 100 6.82 20.42 11.01
C PRO A 100 6.74 19.89 12.45
N GLY A 101 7.44 18.79 12.71
CA GLY A 101 7.48 18.13 14.02
C GLY A 101 6.34 17.17 14.31
N GLN A 102 5.26 17.17 13.51
CA GLN A 102 4.17 16.20 13.67
C GLN A 102 4.64 14.76 13.48
N ARG A 103 3.94 13.84 14.15
CA ARG A 103 4.14 12.39 14.06
C ARG A 103 3.13 11.79 13.09
N VAL A 104 3.62 11.10 12.06
CA VAL A 104 2.80 10.47 11.03
C VAL A 104 2.97 8.96 11.09
N LEU A 105 1.87 8.22 10.99
CA LEU A 105 1.87 6.77 10.79
C LEU A 105 1.60 6.48 9.31
N ASP A 106 2.49 5.72 8.66
CA ASP A 106 2.33 5.20 7.29
C ASP A 106 2.03 3.70 7.36
N ILE A 107 0.76 3.32 7.17
CA ILE A 107 0.30 1.94 7.27
C ILE A 107 0.44 1.26 5.90
N GLY A 108 1.23 0.19 5.84
CA GLY A 108 1.58 -0.46 4.58
C GLY A 108 2.61 0.35 3.81
N CYS A 109 3.66 0.82 4.49
CA CYS A 109 4.65 1.74 3.94
C CYS A 109 5.47 1.19 2.76
N GLY A 110 5.33 -0.11 2.45
CA GLY A 110 6.10 -0.74 1.38
C GLY A 110 7.60 -0.55 1.56
N TRP A 111 8.27 -0.08 0.53
CA TRP A 111 9.70 0.23 0.54
C TRP A 111 10.03 1.65 1.01
N GLY A 112 9.10 2.30 1.71
CA GLY A 112 9.33 3.57 2.42
C GLY A 112 9.22 4.83 1.57
N GLY A 113 8.74 4.75 0.33
CA GLY A 113 8.69 5.90 -0.58
C GLY A 113 7.92 7.09 -0.01
N MET A 114 6.71 6.87 0.51
CA MET A 114 5.89 7.91 1.15
C MET A 114 6.56 8.44 2.42
N ALA A 115 7.03 7.56 3.29
CA ALA A 115 7.66 7.96 4.55
C ALA A 115 8.88 8.87 4.34
N ILE A 116 9.75 8.52 3.37
CA ILE A 116 10.91 9.32 2.99
C ILE A 116 10.47 10.69 2.44
N HIS A 117 9.47 10.70 1.55
CA HIS A 117 8.94 11.92 0.97
C HIS A 117 8.41 12.89 2.05
N LEU A 118 7.58 12.38 2.97
CA LEU A 118 7.01 13.20 4.04
C LEU A 118 8.09 13.78 4.97
N ALA A 119 9.06 12.97 5.38
CA ALA A 119 10.14 13.41 6.25
C ALA A 119 11.03 14.48 5.59
N ARG A 120 11.36 14.31 4.29
CA ARG A 120 12.22 15.25 3.55
C ARG A 120 11.56 16.60 3.30
N HIS A 121 10.28 16.58 2.88
CA HIS A 121 9.64 17.77 2.35
C HIS A 121 8.76 18.49 3.37
N HIS A 122 8.36 17.83 4.45
CA HIS A 122 7.43 18.42 5.42
C HIS A 122 7.98 18.47 6.85
N GLY A 123 9.21 18.00 7.10
CA GLY A 123 9.86 18.07 8.41
C GLY A 123 9.13 17.28 9.51
N VAL A 124 8.38 16.26 9.14
CA VAL A 124 7.61 15.41 10.06
C VAL A 124 8.41 14.17 10.48
N LYS A 125 8.03 13.56 11.61
CA LYS A 125 8.54 12.26 12.05
C LYS A 125 7.59 11.18 11.57
N VAL A 126 8.09 10.19 10.82
CA VAL A 126 7.26 9.14 10.24
C VAL A 126 7.59 7.77 10.85
N THR A 127 6.56 7.05 11.28
CA THR A 127 6.64 5.63 11.56
C THR A 127 5.96 4.88 10.41
N GLY A 128 6.73 4.18 9.61
CA GLY A 128 6.22 3.30 8.56
C GLY A 128 6.10 1.87 9.10
N ILE A 129 4.97 1.22 8.87
CA ILE A 129 4.77 -0.17 9.24
C ILE A 129 4.47 -1.03 8.02
N THR A 130 5.03 -2.24 8.00
CA THR A 130 4.78 -3.26 6.96
C THR A 130 4.84 -4.65 7.58
N LEU A 131 4.22 -5.63 6.93
CA LEU A 131 4.27 -7.06 7.32
C LEU A 131 5.33 -7.85 6.53
N SER A 132 6.03 -7.23 5.57
CA SER A 132 7.05 -7.88 4.74
C SER A 132 8.45 -7.55 5.25
N GLU A 133 9.21 -8.58 5.64
CA GLU A 133 10.62 -8.43 6.05
C GLU A 133 11.48 -7.88 4.91
N LYS A 134 11.25 -8.33 3.66
CA LYS A 134 11.97 -7.85 2.48
C LYS A 134 11.74 -6.36 2.26
N GLN A 135 10.48 -5.91 2.39
CA GLN A 135 10.15 -4.48 2.29
C GLN A 135 10.78 -3.69 3.44
N ALA A 136 10.63 -4.15 4.68
CA ALA A 136 11.19 -3.47 5.86
C ALA A 136 12.71 -3.31 5.78
N SER A 137 13.42 -4.37 5.35
CA SER A 137 14.87 -4.34 5.21
C SER A 137 15.33 -3.31 4.18
N LEU A 138 14.75 -3.35 2.97
CA LEU A 138 15.09 -2.40 1.91
C LEU A 138 14.63 -0.97 2.26
N ALA A 139 13.46 -0.81 2.88
CA ALA A 139 12.99 0.50 3.32
C ALA A 139 13.94 1.16 4.34
N ARG A 140 14.46 0.39 5.31
CA ARG A 140 15.45 0.88 6.27
C ARG A 140 16.75 1.31 5.59
N GLN A 141 17.20 0.54 4.59
CA GLN A 141 18.38 0.94 3.81
C GLN A 141 18.12 2.26 3.08
N ARG A 142 16.99 2.36 2.35
CA ARG A 142 16.62 3.57 1.62
C ARG A 142 16.44 4.80 2.50
N VAL A 143 15.94 4.63 3.72
CA VAL A 143 15.82 5.69 4.73
C VAL A 143 17.20 6.23 5.12
N ARG A 144 18.20 5.34 5.31
CA ARG A 144 19.61 5.74 5.57
C ARG A 144 20.19 6.48 4.38
N ASP A 145 20.07 5.91 3.18
CA ASP A 145 20.61 6.49 1.94
C ASP A 145 19.97 7.85 1.62
N ALA A 146 18.72 8.02 2.04
CA ALA A 146 17.99 9.27 1.93
C ALA A 146 18.40 10.33 2.97
N GLY A 147 19.22 10.00 3.97
CA GLY A 147 19.64 10.90 5.04
C GLY A 147 18.53 11.36 5.96
N VAL A 148 17.49 10.52 6.18
CA VAL A 148 16.34 10.85 7.02
C VAL A 148 16.12 9.83 8.17
N ALA A 149 17.17 9.11 8.53
CA ALA A 149 17.09 8.07 9.56
C ALA A 149 16.77 8.62 10.97
N ASP A 150 17.00 9.90 11.20
CA ASP A 150 16.59 10.63 12.41
C ASP A 150 15.09 10.93 12.50
N LYS A 151 14.39 10.87 11.36
CA LYS A 151 12.98 11.23 11.22
C LYS A 151 12.08 10.07 10.82
N VAL A 152 12.63 8.97 10.28
CA VAL A 152 11.85 7.85 9.76
C VAL A 152 12.23 6.55 10.46
N ALA A 153 11.26 5.93 11.13
CA ALA A 153 11.37 4.59 11.68
C ALA A 153 10.53 3.60 10.85
N ILE A 154 11.13 2.48 10.43
CA ILE A 154 10.44 1.39 9.72
C ILE A 154 10.33 0.17 10.62
N LEU A 155 9.10 -0.25 10.91
CA LEU A 155 8.79 -1.36 11.79
C LEU A 155 8.14 -2.51 11.02
N LEU A 156 8.51 -3.73 11.36
CA LEU A 156 7.84 -4.95 10.92
C LEU A 156 6.71 -5.22 11.91
N GLU A 157 5.54 -4.67 11.66
CA GLU A 157 4.45 -4.64 12.63
C GLU A 157 3.08 -4.58 11.96
N ASP A 158 2.08 -5.22 12.57
CA ASP A 158 0.67 -5.08 12.17
C ASP A 158 0.08 -3.79 12.76
N TYR A 159 -0.79 -3.13 12.01
CA TYR A 159 -1.46 -1.90 12.47
C TYR A 159 -2.31 -2.11 13.73
N ARG A 160 -2.78 -3.34 13.98
CA ARG A 160 -3.53 -3.70 15.18
C ARG A 160 -2.63 -3.67 16.42
N ASP A 161 -1.39 -4.10 16.29
CA ASP A 161 -0.39 -4.06 17.36
C ASP A 161 0.04 -2.60 17.61
N THR A 162 0.20 -1.82 16.55
CA THR A 162 0.42 -0.37 16.65
C THR A 162 -0.71 0.31 17.42
N ALA A 163 -1.96 -0.04 17.15
CA ALA A 163 -3.13 0.51 17.87
C ALA A 163 -3.13 0.10 19.34
N ALA A 164 -2.79 -1.15 19.65
CA ALA A 164 -2.71 -1.66 21.01
C ALA A 164 -1.54 -1.08 21.82
N SER A 165 -0.48 -0.61 21.16
CA SER A 165 0.74 -0.11 21.81
C SER A 165 0.58 1.22 22.57
N GLY A 166 -0.54 1.90 22.41
CA GLY A 166 -0.78 3.23 22.98
C GLY A 166 -0.02 4.38 22.29
N ARG A 167 0.76 4.10 21.24
CA ARG A 167 1.43 5.16 20.45
C ARG A 167 0.41 6.10 19.85
N ARG A 168 0.72 7.39 19.81
CA ARG A 168 -0.15 8.45 19.26
C ARG A 168 0.50 9.08 18.05
N PHE A 169 -0.31 9.40 17.05
CA PHE A 169 0.10 10.03 15.81
C PHE A 169 -0.84 11.21 15.52
N ASP A 170 -0.27 12.28 14.95
CA ASP A 170 -1.04 13.47 14.57
C ASP A 170 -1.76 13.25 13.24
N ARG A 171 -1.19 12.43 12.36
CA ARG A 171 -1.75 12.06 11.06
C ARG A 171 -1.50 10.59 10.77
N ILE A 172 -2.39 10.01 10.00
CA ILE A 172 -2.27 8.62 9.52
C ILE A 172 -2.47 8.62 8.02
N VAL A 173 -1.62 7.89 7.32
CA VAL A 173 -1.73 7.63 5.89
C VAL A 173 -1.70 6.13 5.63
N SER A 174 -2.48 5.67 4.65
CA SER A 174 -2.42 4.31 4.13
C SER A 174 -2.74 4.35 2.64
N VAL A 175 -1.86 3.82 1.81
CA VAL A 175 -1.98 3.85 0.35
C VAL A 175 -2.00 2.43 -0.19
N GLY A 176 -3.15 2.03 -0.76
CA GLY A 176 -3.29 0.73 -1.44
C GLY A 176 -3.68 -0.45 -0.54
N MET A 177 -3.96 -0.25 0.74
CA MET A 177 -4.43 -1.33 1.63
C MET A 177 -5.95 -1.46 1.72
N PHE A 178 -6.70 -0.41 1.40
CA PHE A 178 -8.15 -0.33 1.52
C PHE A 178 -8.81 -0.04 0.19
#